data_22c42e1b7a8fb734e470e1603af55771
#
_entry.id   22c42e1b7a8fb734e470e1603af55771
#
_cell.length_a   1.000
_cell.length_b   1.000
_cell.length_c   1.000
_cell.angle_alpha   90.00
_cell.angle_beta   90.00
_cell.angle_gamma   90.00
#
_symmetry.space_group_name_H-M   'P 1'
#
loop_
_entity.id
_entity.type
_entity.pdbx_description
1 polymer ?
#
loop_
_entity_poly.entity_id
_entity_poly.type
_entity_poly.pdbx_seq_one_letter_code
_entity_poly.pdbx_strand_id
1 'polypeptide(L)'
;MQLRKRPNVVDLEIGVQSNMGPEIRLQRLFQDRFVGAVRQGHPLASRPSVSLQDYISWGHVVASPDGSLHGFVDDALAERGMKRNVASVVPGFPTALSVALASDLIAMVPALYLLNQPMSERVHVFELPFKTRSITVSQMWHPRMEKDPAHRWLREKVLEVCRPVR
;
A
#
# COMPACT_ATOMS: atom_id res chain seq x y z
N MET A 1 15.31 3.00 -8.30
CA MET A 1 15.98 1.98 -9.15
C MET A 1 15.00 0.83 -9.31
N GLN A 2 14.31 0.76 -10.45
CA GLN A 2 13.29 -0.26 -10.71
C GLN A 2 13.97 -1.62 -10.91
N LEU A 3 14.00 -2.47 -9.89
CA LEU A 3 14.41 -3.89 -9.97
C LEU A 3 13.54 -4.70 -10.95
N ARG A 4 12.38 -4.17 -11.33
CA ARG A 4 11.33 -4.80 -12.14
C ARG A 4 11.63 -4.96 -13.65
N LYS A 5 12.75 -4.44 -14.17
CA LYS A 5 13.10 -4.52 -15.60
C LYS A 5 14.15 -5.58 -15.94
N ARG A 6 14.57 -6.43 -14.99
CA ARG A 6 15.54 -7.50 -15.26
C ARG A 6 14.89 -8.87 -15.06
N PRO A 7 14.45 -9.54 -16.12
CA PRO A 7 13.74 -10.83 -16.03
C PRO A 7 14.57 -11.97 -15.44
N ASN A 8 15.84 -11.73 -15.11
CA ASN A 8 16.78 -12.75 -14.63
C ASN A 8 17.24 -12.54 -13.17
N VAL A 9 16.66 -11.60 -12.43
CA VAL A 9 17.13 -11.24 -11.08
C VAL A 9 16.19 -11.76 -9.98
N VAL A 10 14.92 -11.98 -10.30
CA VAL A 10 13.91 -12.40 -9.33
C VAL A 10 13.14 -13.58 -9.93
N ASP A 11 13.02 -14.67 -9.18
CA ASP A 11 12.28 -15.86 -9.60
C ASP A 11 10.80 -15.76 -9.23
N LEU A 12 10.46 -15.14 -8.10
CA LEU A 12 9.10 -14.88 -7.64
C LEU A 12 8.98 -13.45 -7.10
N GLU A 13 8.00 -12.70 -7.59
CA GLU A 13 7.66 -11.38 -7.07
C GLU A 13 6.28 -11.42 -6.42
N ILE A 14 6.13 -10.81 -5.23
CA ILE A 14 4.85 -10.62 -4.57
C ILE A 14 4.57 -9.12 -4.51
N GLY A 15 3.42 -8.71 -5.04
CA GLY A 15 3.06 -7.30 -5.06
C GLY A 15 1.82 -6.99 -5.90
N VAL A 16 1.61 -5.69 -6.11
CA VAL A 16 0.55 -5.20 -7.00
C VAL A 16 1.06 -5.23 -8.43
N GLN A 17 0.24 -5.75 -9.34
CA GLN A 17 0.59 -5.79 -10.76
C GLN A 17 0.93 -4.39 -11.27
N SER A 18 2.10 -4.26 -11.87
CA SER A 18 2.54 -3.07 -12.61
C SER A 18 2.80 -3.46 -14.07
N ASN A 19 3.34 -2.54 -14.88
CA ASN A 19 3.69 -2.76 -16.28
C ASN A 19 4.73 -3.89 -16.43
N MET A 20 4.25 -5.13 -16.44
CA MET A 20 5.02 -6.35 -16.67
C MET A 20 4.85 -6.79 -18.12
N GLY A 21 5.83 -7.53 -18.63
CA GLY A 21 5.71 -8.15 -19.96
C GLY A 21 4.52 -9.11 -20.04
N PRO A 22 3.94 -9.31 -21.23
CA PRO A 22 2.75 -10.13 -21.42
C PRO A 22 2.98 -11.62 -21.10
N GLU A 23 4.23 -12.05 -21.01
CA GLU A 23 4.64 -13.41 -20.70
C GLU A 23 4.53 -13.75 -19.21
N ILE A 24 4.53 -12.77 -18.30
CA ILE A 24 4.55 -13.01 -16.85
C ILE A 24 3.28 -13.71 -16.39
N ARG A 25 3.45 -14.83 -15.67
CA ARG A 25 2.37 -15.53 -15.00
C ARG A 25 1.99 -14.81 -13.71
N LEU A 26 0.70 -14.77 -13.44
CA LEU A 26 0.13 -14.07 -12.30
C LEU A 26 -0.89 -14.95 -11.60
N GLN A 27 -0.78 -15.03 -10.28
CA GLN A 27 -1.77 -15.66 -9.42
C GLN A 27 -2.14 -14.72 -8.28
N ARG A 28 -3.43 -14.38 -8.19
CA ARG A 28 -3.95 -13.54 -7.11
C ARG A 28 -3.79 -14.25 -5.76
N LEU A 29 -3.31 -13.52 -4.76
CA LEU A 29 -3.19 -13.96 -3.38
C LEU A 29 -4.36 -13.43 -2.54
N PHE A 30 -4.51 -12.11 -2.45
CA PHE A 30 -5.60 -11.47 -1.69
C PHE A 30 -5.94 -10.08 -2.26
N GLN A 31 -7.04 -9.53 -1.74
CA GLN A 31 -7.40 -8.13 -1.97
C GLN A 31 -7.25 -7.33 -0.68
N ASP A 32 -6.88 -6.07 -0.83
CA ASP A 32 -6.75 -5.11 0.24
C ASP A 32 -7.30 -3.75 -0.20
N ARG A 33 -7.38 -2.81 0.72
CA ARG A 33 -7.80 -1.44 0.50
C ARG A 33 -6.88 -0.47 1.22
N PHE A 34 -6.85 0.78 0.78
CA PHE A 34 -6.14 1.82 1.51
C PHE A 34 -7.00 2.41 2.62
N VAL A 35 -6.34 2.77 3.72
CA VAL A 35 -6.90 3.50 4.85
C VAL A 35 -5.98 4.67 5.22
N GLY A 36 -6.54 5.68 5.87
CA GLY A 36 -5.76 6.72 6.52
C GLY A 36 -5.27 6.25 7.88
N ALA A 37 -4.04 6.63 8.24
CA ALA A 37 -3.42 6.31 9.51
C ALA A 37 -2.77 7.55 10.10
N VAL A 38 -3.04 7.80 11.39
CA VAL A 38 -2.46 8.88 12.19
C VAL A 38 -2.11 8.35 13.57
N ARG A 39 -1.33 9.09 14.36
CA ARG A 39 -1.09 8.75 15.76
C ARG A 39 -2.38 8.80 16.58
N GLN A 40 -2.49 8.02 17.65
CA GLN A 40 -3.70 7.90 18.47
C GLN A 40 -4.19 9.25 19.05
N GLY A 41 -3.30 10.14 19.44
CA GLY A 41 -3.68 11.47 19.94
C GLY A 41 -3.82 12.57 18.87
N HIS A 42 -3.92 12.20 17.58
CA HIS A 42 -4.13 13.16 16.50
C HIS A 42 -5.55 13.76 16.55
N PRO A 43 -5.78 15.04 16.21
CA PRO A 43 -7.12 15.64 16.24
C PRO A 43 -8.16 14.91 15.37
N LEU A 44 -7.76 14.25 14.30
CA LEU A 44 -8.65 13.42 13.49
C LEU A 44 -9.13 12.15 14.23
N ALA A 45 -8.41 11.68 15.23
CA ALA A 45 -8.78 10.48 15.99
C ALA A 45 -10.05 10.68 16.85
N SER A 46 -10.42 11.92 17.15
CA SER A 46 -11.66 12.24 17.86
C SER A 46 -12.88 12.43 16.94
N ARG A 47 -12.69 12.37 15.62
CA ARG A 47 -13.75 12.56 14.65
C ARG A 47 -14.50 11.25 14.39
N PRO A 48 -15.83 11.24 14.33
CA PRO A 48 -16.60 10.04 13.98
C PRO A 48 -16.40 9.63 12.51
N SER A 49 -16.06 10.59 11.65
CA SER A 49 -15.64 10.37 10.27
C SER A 49 -14.75 11.53 9.82
N VAL A 50 -13.84 11.27 8.90
CA VAL A 50 -12.95 12.29 8.33
C VAL A 50 -13.53 12.77 7.02
N SER A 51 -13.87 14.05 6.95
CA SER A 51 -14.31 14.68 5.70
C SER A 51 -13.15 14.96 4.76
N LEU A 52 -13.44 15.25 3.49
CA LEU A 52 -12.42 15.63 2.51
C LEU A 52 -11.68 16.91 2.94
N GLN A 53 -12.40 17.87 3.52
CA GLN A 53 -11.82 19.10 4.05
C GLN A 53 -10.90 18.83 5.24
N ASP A 54 -11.31 17.95 6.16
CA ASP A 54 -10.46 17.51 7.28
C ASP A 54 -9.18 16.84 6.75
N TYR A 55 -9.30 15.98 5.73
CA TYR A 55 -8.17 15.26 5.15
C TYR A 55 -7.12 16.18 4.53
N ILE A 56 -7.53 17.20 3.77
CA ILE A 56 -6.61 18.12 3.11
C ILE A 56 -6.05 19.22 4.03
N SER A 57 -6.65 19.43 5.21
CA SER A 57 -6.20 20.45 6.17
C SER A 57 -4.90 20.08 6.88
N TRP A 58 -4.48 18.82 6.81
CA TRP A 58 -3.25 18.30 7.41
C TRP A 58 -2.19 18.01 6.37
N GLY A 59 -0.93 17.94 6.82
CA GLY A 59 0.17 17.48 5.98
C GLY A 59 0.16 15.96 5.79
N HIS A 60 0.74 15.51 4.69
CA HIS A 60 0.80 14.09 4.34
C HIS A 60 2.22 13.58 4.22
N VAL A 61 2.45 12.35 4.67
CA VAL A 61 3.62 11.55 4.31
C VAL A 61 3.21 10.51 3.27
N VAL A 62 3.88 10.53 2.14
CA VAL A 62 3.57 9.67 0.98
C VAL A 62 4.60 8.56 0.86
N ALA A 63 4.13 7.31 0.79
CA ALA A 63 4.95 6.16 0.45
C ALA A 63 5.09 6.07 -1.07
N SER A 64 6.27 6.39 -1.59
CA SER A 64 6.56 6.38 -3.03
C SER A 64 7.96 5.83 -3.27
N PRO A 65 8.08 4.59 -3.79
CA PRO A 65 9.38 3.96 -4.04
C PRO A 65 10.22 4.66 -5.11
N ASP A 66 9.59 5.42 -5.99
CA ASP A 66 10.24 6.21 -7.06
C ASP A 66 10.41 7.69 -6.73
N GLY A 67 9.97 8.10 -5.51
CA GLY A 67 10.08 9.48 -5.05
C GLY A 67 9.02 10.43 -5.65
N SER A 68 8.03 9.93 -6.37
CA SER A 68 6.95 10.75 -6.91
C SER A 68 6.13 11.40 -5.79
N LEU A 69 5.91 12.69 -5.90
CA LEU A 69 5.02 13.48 -5.03
C LEU A 69 3.55 13.31 -5.41
N HIS A 70 3.29 12.88 -6.65
CA HIS A 70 1.96 12.79 -7.24
C HIS A 70 1.54 11.33 -7.40
N GLY A 71 0.28 11.04 -7.10
CA GLY A 71 -0.31 9.71 -7.23
C GLY A 71 -1.83 9.77 -7.34
N PHE A 72 -2.49 8.62 -7.36
CA PHE A 72 -3.93 8.52 -7.57
C PHE A 72 -4.79 9.33 -6.59
N VAL A 73 -4.28 9.63 -5.39
CA VAL A 73 -4.94 10.51 -4.42
C VAL A 73 -4.99 11.93 -4.94
N ASP A 74 -3.90 12.38 -5.53
CA ASP A 74 -3.76 13.73 -6.07
C ASP A 74 -4.67 13.91 -7.30
N ASP A 75 -4.79 12.88 -8.14
CA ASP A 75 -5.74 12.84 -9.25
C ASP A 75 -7.20 12.95 -8.73
N ALA A 76 -7.55 12.15 -7.72
CA ALA A 76 -8.90 12.15 -7.14
C ALA A 76 -9.26 13.47 -6.45
N LEU A 77 -8.28 14.18 -5.88
CA LEU A 77 -8.45 15.51 -5.31
C LEU A 77 -8.58 16.58 -6.41
N ALA A 78 -7.76 16.50 -7.45
CA ALA A 78 -7.77 17.43 -8.58
C ALA A 78 -9.11 17.43 -9.33
N GLU A 79 -9.77 16.26 -9.48
CA GLU A 79 -11.12 16.15 -10.02
C GLU A 79 -12.16 16.99 -9.26
N ARG A 80 -11.86 17.36 -8.00
CA ARG A 80 -12.70 18.18 -7.11
C ARG A 80 -12.16 19.60 -6.91
N GLY A 81 -11.14 19.98 -7.68
CA GLY A 81 -10.47 21.28 -7.55
C GLY A 81 -9.68 21.43 -6.24
N MET A 82 -9.30 20.31 -5.61
CA MET A 82 -8.60 20.28 -4.32
C MET A 82 -7.18 19.74 -4.49
N LYS A 83 -6.35 20.05 -3.51
CA LYS A 83 -4.98 19.52 -3.40
C LYS A 83 -4.63 19.30 -1.93
N ARG A 84 -3.77 18.34 -1.65
CA ARG A 84 -3.20 18.13 -0.31
C ARG A 84 -1.79 18.71 -0.23
N ASN A 85 -1.34 18.94 1.00
CA ASN A 85 0.05 19.30 1.29
C ASN A 85 0.87 18.03 1.52
N VAL A 86 1.78 17.68 0.60
CA VAL A 86 2.74 16.58 0.78
C VAL A 86 3.96 17.14 1.51
N ALA A 87 4.07 16.85 2.80
CA ALA A 87 5.15 17.32 3.66
C ALA A 87 6.40 16.44 3.55
N SER A 88 6.25 15.15 3.23
CA SER A 88 7.36 14.19 3.12
C SER A 88 7.03 13.07 2.15
N VAL A 89 8.06 12.56 1.47
CA VAL A 89 8.01 11.34 0.65
C VAL A 89 9.02 10.35 1.18
N VAL A 90 8.60 9.11 1.33
CA VAL A 90 9.43 8.03 1.89
C VAL A 90 9.32 6.76 1.02
N PRO A 91 10.30 5.83 1.09
CA PRO A 91 10.35 4.69 0.16
C PRO A 91 9.20 3.69 0.28
N GLY A 92 8.50 3.65 1.43
CA GLY A 92 7.46 2.62 1.65
C GLY A 92 6.60 2.83 2.88
N PHE A 93 5.58 2.00 3.01
CA PHE A 93 4.57 2.08 4.07
C PHE A 93 5.11 1.98 5.50
N PRO A 94 6.13 1.13 5.82
CA PRO A 94 6.70 1.09 7.16
C PRO A 94 7.23 2.45 7.62
N THR A 95 8.00 3.11 6.75
CA THR A 95 8.56 4.42 7.05
C THR A 95 7.47 5.49 7.11
N ALA A 96 6.50 5.46 6.19
CA ALA A 96 5.38 6.40 6.22
C ALA A 96 4.58 6.29 7.53
N LEU A 97 4.29 5.08 7.98
CA LEU A 97 3.60 4.85 9.25
C LEU A 97 4.43 5.36 10.43
N SER A 98 5.73 5.07 10.48
CA SER A 98 6.62 5.56 11.54
C SER A 98 6.66 7.07 11.63
N VAL A 99 6.70 7.77 10.50
CA VAL A 99 6.66 9.24 10.43
C VAL A 99 5.31 9.78 10.93
N ALA A 100 4.20 9.18 10.50
CA ALA A 100 2.86 9.59 10.93
C ALA A 100 2.66 9.40 12.44
N LEU A 101 3.22 8.33 13.03
CA LEU A 101 3.15 8.09 14.47
C LEU A 101 4.00 9.05 15.31
N ALA A 102 5.01 9.68 14.71
CA ALA A 102 5.90 10.63 15.35
C ALA A 102 5.54 12.11 15.05
N SER A 103 4.44 12.36 14.33
CA SER A 103 4.06 13.70 13.87
C SER A 103 2.53 13.85 13.76
N ASP A 104 2.08 14.99 13.26
CA ASP A 104 0.68 15.23 12.88
C ASP A 104 0.44 15.03 11.37
N LEU A 105 1.27 14.23 10.72
CA LEU A 105 1.08 13.91 9.30
C LEU A 105 0.14 12.71 9.14
N ILE A 106 -0.62 12.73 8.06
CA ILE A 106 -1.46 11.60 7.63
C ILE A 106 -0.62 10.68 6.75
N ALA A 107 -0.59 9.39 7.07
CA ALA A 107 -0.13 8.35 6.16
C ALA A 107 -1.32 7.64 5.51
N MET A 108 -1.16 7.19 4.28
CA MET A 108 -2.07 6.26 3.62
C MET A 108 -1.36 4.92 3.50
N VAL A 109 -1.96 3.88 4.04
CA VAL A 109 -1.37 2.53 4.09
C VAL A 109 -2.40 1.45 3.73
N PRO A 110 -1.97 0.26 3.27
CA PRO A 110 -2.86 -0.88 3.12
C PRO A 110 -3.46 -1.31 4.46
N ALA A 111 -4.76 -1.62 4.50
CA ALA A 111 -5.45 -1.96 5.76
C ALA A 111 -4.90 -3.23 6.40
N LEU A 112 -4.63 -4.27 5.59
CA LEU A 112 -4.06 -5.54 6.08
C LEU A 112 -2.65 -5.38 6.64
N TYR A 113 -1.90 -4.36 6.18
CA TYR A 113 -0.58 -4.06 6.74
C TYR A 113 -0.66 -3.74 8.24
N LEU A 114 -1.75 -3.13 8.70
CA LEU A 114 -1.92 -2.72 10.09
C LEU A 114 -2.36 -3.87 11.03
N LEU A 115 -3.00 -4.91 10.49
CA LEU A 115 -3.58 -5.99 11.31
C LEU A 115 -2.56 -6.74 12.17
N ASN A 116 -1.31 -6.83 11.71
CA ASN A 116 -0.25 -7.60 12.36
C ASN A 116 0.89 -6.71 12.90
N GLN A 117 0.63 -5.41 13.10
CA GLN A 117 1.66 -4.51 13.61
C GLN A 117 1.64 -4.45 15.14
N PRO A 118 2.80 -4.57 15.81
CA PRO A 118 2.90 -4.39 17.27
C PRO A 118 2.47 -3.00 17.76
N MET A 119 2.37 -2.05 16.84
CA MET A 119 2.02 -0.65 17.12
C MET A 119 0.53 -0.32 16.94
N SER A 120 -0.34 -1.33 16.82
CA SER A 120 -1.77 -1.13 16.60
C SER A 120 -2.44 -0.20 17.63
N GLU A 121 -2.01 -0.27 18.89
CA GLU A 121 -2.52 0.60 19.98
C GLU A 121 -2.11 2.08 19.85
N ARG A 122 -1.10 2.39 19.02
CA ARG A 122 -0.60 3.75 18.80
C ARG A 122 -1.17 4.40 17.55
N VAL A 123 -1.86 3.62 16.73
CA VAL A 123 -2.40 4.04 15.44
C VAL A 123 -3.89 4.25 15.55
N HIS A 124 -4.37 5.41 15.11
CA HIS A 124 -5.77 5.60 14.79
C HIS A 124 -5.97 5.46 13.27
N VAL A 125 -6.89 4.58 12.88
CA VAL A 125 -7.20 4.25 11.48
C VAL A 125 -8.55 4.86 11.11
N PHE A 126 -8.65 5.47 9.95
CA PHE A 126 -9.90 6.02 9.44
C PHE A 126 -10.11 5.70 7.95
N GLU A 127 -11.37 5.64 7.54
CA GLU A 127 -11.75 5.47 6.14
C GLU A 127 -11.40 6.74 5.35
N LEU A 128 -10.82 6.55 4.17
CA LEU A 128 -10.48 7.68 3.31
C LEU A 128 -11.76 8.35 2.79
N PRO A 129 -11.83 9.70 2.77
CA PRO A 129 -13.04 10.44 2.38
C PRO A 129 -13.31 10.45 0.86
N PHE A 130 -12.67 9.56 0.12
CA PHE A 130 -12.84 9.36 -1.33
C PHE A 130 -12.65 7.88 -1.68
N LYS A 131 -13.24 7.48 -2.79
CA LYS A 131 -13.12 6.12 -3.28
C LYS A 131 -11.69 5.85 -3.75
N THR A 132 -11.09 4.78 -3.25
CA THR A 132 -9.81 4.26 -3.72
C THR A 132 -10.03 2.98 -4.52
N ARG A 133 -9.09 2.67 -5.42
CA ARG A 133 -9.07 1.37 -6.07
C ARG A 133 -8.71 0.30 -5.05
N SER A 134 -9.37 -0.86 -5.16
CA SER A 134 -8.93 -2.03 -4.40
C SER A 134 -7.53 -2.45 -4.84
N ILE A 135 -6.74 -2.88 -3.88
CA ILE A 135 -5.40 -3.41 -4.12
C ILE A 135 -5.54 -4.91 -4.32
N THR A 136 -5.10 -5.43 -5.46
CA THR A 136 -4.96 -6.88 -5.64
C THR A 136 -3.48 -7.23 -5.53
N VAL A 137 -3.14 -7.95 -4.46
CA VAL A 137 -1.79 -8.49 -4.28
C VAL A 137 -1.75 -9.87 -4.94
N SER A 138 -0.73 -10.06 -5.78
CA SER A 138 -0.52 -11.27 -6.55
C SER A 138 0.91 -11.75 -6.42
N GLN A 139 1.13 -13.05 -6.59
CA GLN A 139 2.45 -13.58 -6.90
C GLN A 139 2.64 -13.68 -8.41
N MET A 140 3.84 -13.38 -8.85
CA MET A 140 4.18 -13.20 -10.26
C MET A 140 5.52 -13.85 -10.56
N TRP A 141 5.61 -14.60 -11.69
CA TRP A 141 6.82 -15.30 -12.08
C TRP A 141 6.95 -15.41 -13.59
N HIS A 142 8.18 -15.63 -14.05
CA HIS A 142 8.44 -15.89 -15.47
C HIS A 142 8.06 -17.34 -15.82
N PRO A 143 7.48 -17.63 -17.00
CA PRO A 143 7.08 -18.99 -17.43
C PRO A 143 8.18 -20.05 -17.37
N ARG A 144 9.46 -19.66 -17.45
CA ARG A 144 10.60 -20.58 -17.29
C ARG A 144 10.56 -21.34 -15.95
N MET A 145 9.95 -20.72 -14.89
CA MET A 145 9.84 -21.30 -13.55
C MET A 145 8.55 -22.13 -13.38
N GLU A 146 7.71 -22.20 -14.42
CA GLU A 146 6.39 -22.85 -14.34
C GLU A 146 6.49 -24.34 -13.96
N LYS A 147 7.45 -25.04 -14.55
CA LYS A 147 7.64 -26.50 -14.39
C LYS A 147 8.63 -26.84 -13.28
N ASP A 148 9.33 -25.89 -12.68
CA ASP A 148 10.27 -26.14 -11.60
C ASP A 148 9.54 -26.61 -10.34
N PRO A 149 9.85 -27.81 -9.79
CA PRO A 149 9.13 -28.39 -8.66
C PRO A 149 9.31 -27.57 -7.36
N ALA A 150 10.53 -27.05 -7.10
CA ALA A 150 10.81 -26.27 -5.92
C ALA A 150 10.12 -24.92 -5.96
N HIS A 151 10.10 -24.28 -7.13
CA HIS A 151 9.39 -23.03 -7.34
C HIS A 151 7.86 -23.21 -7.24
N ARG A 152 7.31 -24.35 -7.73
CA ARG A 152 5.88 -24.69 -7.57
C ARG A 152 5.53 -24.83 -6.08
N TRP A 153 6.32 -25.58 -5.34
CA TRP A 153 6.15 -25.74 -3.90
C TRP A 153 6.15 -24.37 -3.18
N LEU A 154 7.10 -23.49 -3.53
CA LEU A 154 7.16 -22.13 -2.96
C LEU A 154 5.87 -21.34 -3.23
N ARG A 155 5.36 -21.35 -4.47
CA ARG A 155 4.11 -20.66 -4.82
C ARG A 155 2.91 -21.19 -4.04
N GLU A 156 2.84 -22.51 -3.87
CA GLU A 156 1.77 -23.17 -3.09
C GLU A 156 1.83 -22.76 -1.62
N LYS A 157 3.03 -22.69 -1.03
CA LYS A 157 3.20 -22.22 0.35
C LYS A 157 2.87 -20.74 0.53
N VAL A 158 3.25 -19.90 -0.40
CA VAL A 158 2.85 -18.49 -0.39
C VAL A 158 1.32 -18.36 -0.45
N LEU A 159 0.67 -19.10 -1.35
CA LEU A 159 -0.78 -19.08 -1.46
C LEU A 159 -1.47 -19.59 -0.18
N GLU A 160 -0.94 -20.63 0.45
CA GLU A 160 -1.45 -21.18 1.70
C GLU A 160 -1.40 -20.16 2.85
N VAL A 161 -0.26 -19.51 3.03
CA VAL A 161 -0.04 -18.47 4.06
C VAL A 161 -0.94 -17.24 3.83
N CYS A 162 -1.18 -16.87 2.56
CA CYS A 162 -2.01 -15.73 2.20
C CYS A 162 -3.52 -16.02 2.20
N ARG A 163 -3.95 -17.24 2.46
CA ARG A 163 -5.38 -17.55 2.63
C ARG A 163 -5.88 -16.89 3.92
N PRO A 164 -7.03 -16.17 3.87
CA PRO A 164 -7.60 -15.62 5.08
C PRO A 164 -7.85 -16.75 6.08
N VAL A 165 -7.36 -16.56 7.29
CA VAL A 165 -7.74 -17.42 8.44
C VAL A 165 -9.25 -17.26 8.59
N ARG A 166 -9.99 -18.36 8.43
CA ARG A 166 -11.45 -18.41 8.61
C ARG A 166 -11.80 -18.22 10.09
#